data_3014470cc967d0db0923f730ccb9d4ee
#
_entry.id   3014470cc967d0db0923f730ccb9d4ee
#
_cell.length_a   1.000
_cell.length_b   1.000
_cell.length_c   1.000
_cell.angle_alpha   90.00
_cell.angle_beta   90.00
_cell.angle_gamma   90.00
#
_symmetry.space_group_name_H-M   'P 1'
#
loop_
_entity.id
_entity.type
_entity.pdbx_description
1 polymer ?
#
loop_
_entity_poly.entity_id
_entity_poly.type
_entity_poly.pdbx_seq_one_letter_code
_entity_poly.pdbx_strand_id
1 'polypeptide(L)'
;MKLTLYAICWLAVSIGTFDSTAAPSARATVRIDFVDPARFTDFRVNNRDFQHSSAVFTRDVTSALLPVIARRFPGHSLSLRYTNIDLASRRTTGPPGLRVVPTSARASLSFNYVLNNPTGRTIARGSQRLVESAPGSTTQDRSHPVRIESDLMQRWLRTLRVPR
;
A
#
# COMPACT_ATOMS: atom_id res chain seq x y z
N MET A 1 65.16 50.93 -32.87
CA MET A 1 63.79 50.90 -32.31
C MET A 1 63.27 49.47 -32.42
N LYS A 2 63.17 48.73 -31.32
CA LYS A 2 62.66 47.37 -31.28
C LYS A 2 61.35 47.41 -30.53
N LEU A 3 60.23 47.16 -31.25
CA LEU A 3 58.91 46.97 -30.64
C LEU A 3 58.72 45.54 -30.15
N THR A 4 58.50 45.37 -28.87
CA THR A 4 58.23 44.07 -28.28
C THR A 4 56.69 43.97 -28.16
N LEU A 5 56.08 42.97 -28.89
CA LEU A 5 54.64 42.63 -28.77
C LEU A 5 54.46 41.70 -27.60
N TYR A 6 53.65 42.10 -26.61
CA TYR A 6 53.15 41.21 -25.54
C TYR A 6 51.83 40.55 -25.98
N ALA A 7 51.87 39.25 -26.14
CA ALA A 7 50.66 38.43 -26.34
C ALA A 7 50.03 38.13 -24.98
N ILE A 8 48.83 38.65 -24.73
CA ILE A 8 48.05 38.34 -23.54
C ILE A 8 47.18 37.09 -23.83
N CYS A 9 47.55 35.99 -23.19
CA CYS A 9 46.79 34.72 -23.27
C CYS A 9 45.61 34.78 -22.28
N TRP A 10 44.36 34.85 -22.78
CA TRP A 10 43.15 34.73 -22.00
C TRP A 10 42.85 33.25 -21.75
N LEU A 11 43.00 32.80 -20.50
CA LEU A 11 42.51 31.49 -20.05
C LEU A 11 41.02 31.61 -19.75
N ALA A 12 40.19 31.06 -20.64
CA ALA A 12 38.76 30.89 -20.39
C ALA A 12 38.55 29.71 -19.44
N VAL A 13 38.24 30.00 -18.18
CA VAL A 13 37.80 29.00 -17.22
C VAL A 13 36.32 28.71 -17.48
N SER A 14 36.03 27.58 -18.12
CA SER A 14 34.67 27.06 -18.28
C SER A 14 34.19 26.48 -16.97
N ILE A 15 33.37 27.22 -16.23
CA ILE A 15 32.66 26.70 -15.06
C ILE A 15 31.51 25.83 -15.59
N GLY A 16 31.75 24.52 -15.64
CA GLY A 16 30.71 23.54 -15.93
C GLY A 16 29.67 23.57 -14.81
N THR A 17 28.47 24.09 -15.09
CA THR A 17 27.30 23.92 -14.23
C THR A 17 26.90 22.45 -14.29
N PHE A 18 27.18 21.69 -13.21
CA PHE A 18 26.60 20.37 -13.03
C PHE A 18 25.12 20.56 -12.74
N ASP A 19 24.30 20.46 -13.79
CA ASP A 19 22.86 20.27 -13.63
C ASP A 19 22.65 18.92 -12.93
N SER A 20 22.49 19.00 -11.62
CA SER A 20 22.09 17.85 -10.79
C SER A 20 20.62 17.56 -11.11
N THR A 21 20.39 16.84 -12.20
CA THR A 21 19.08 16.25 -12.50
C THR A 21 18.78 15.27 -11.39
N ALA A 22 18.08 15.71 -10.35
CA ALA A 22 17.58 14.86 -9.30
C ALA A 22 16.71 13.79 -9.97
N ALA A 23 17.19 12.54 -9.93
CA ALA A 23 16.43 11.41 -10.43
C ALA A 23 15.03 11.44 -9.78
N PRO A 24 13.95 11.24 -10.54
CA PRO A 24 12.60 11.30 -9.99
C PRO A 24 12.52 10.33 -8.82
N SER A 25 12.25 10.84 -7.62
CA SER A 25 12.07 10.02 -6.43
C SER A 25 11.03 8.96 -6.74
N ALA A 26 11.43 7.69 -6.79
CA ALA A 26 10.50 6.60 -7.01
C ALA A 26 9.35 6.73 -6.00
N ARG A 27 8.10 6.78 -6.48
CA ARG A 27 6.94 6.85 -5.61
C ARG A 27 6.72 5.49 -4.94
N ALA A 28 6.35 5.51 -3.67
CA ALA A 28 5.92 4.29 -3.00
C ALA A 28 4.67 3.72 -3.69
N THR A 29 4.63 2.40 -3.85
CA THR A 29 3.52 1.71 -4.52
C THR A 29 2.99 0.56 -3.68
N VAL A 30 1.70 0.25 -3.83
CA VAL A 30 1.04 -0.92 -3.23
C VAL A 30 0.35 -1.69 -4.34
N ARG A 31 0.63 -2.98 -4.44
CA ARG A 31 -0.03 -3.91 -5.35
C ARG A 31 -0.79 -4.96 -4.55
N ILE A 32 -2.03 -5.25 -4.92
CA ILE A 32 -2.88 -6.24 -4.29
C ILE A 32 -3.33 -7.26 -5.33
N ASP A 33 -3.08 -8.53 -5.02
CA ASP A 33 -3.51 -9.69 -5.81
C ASP A 33 -4.32 -10.64 -4.91
N PHE A 34 -5.25 -11.41 -5.49
CA PHE A 34 -6.08 -12.38 -4.78
C PHE A 34 -5.87 -13.79 -5.36
N VAL A 35 -5.70 -14.78 -4.49
CA VAL A 35 -5.54 -16.18 -4.89
C VAL A 35 -6.88 -16.87 -4.71
N ASP A 36 -7.56 -17.16 -5.81
CA ASP A 36 -8.84 -17.87 -5.82
C ASP A 36 -9.89 -17.24 -4.86
N PRO A 37 -10.31 -15.99 -5.12
CA PRO A 37 -11.19 -15.25 -4.21
C PRO A 37 -12.57 -15.90 -4.02
N ALA A 38 -12.96 -16.81 -4.93
CA ALA A 38 -14.20 -17.57 -4.79
C ALA A 38 -14.20 -18.54 -3.59
N ARG A 39 -13.01 -18.92 -3.12
CA ARG A 39 -12.81 -19.83 -1.97
C ARG A 39 -12.58 -19.11 -0.65
N PHE A 40 -12.56 -17.77 -0.64
CA PHE A 40 -12.41 -17.02 0.61
C PHE A 40 -13.61 -17.23 1.52
N THR A 41 -13.36 -17.20 2.83
CA THR A 41 -14.38 -17.51 3.85
C THR A 41 -15.58 -16.56 3.76
N ASP A 42 -15.31 -15.25 3.69
CA ASP A 42 -16.31 -14.22 3.43
C ASP A 42 -15.64 -13.04 2.73
N PHE A 43 -15.88 -12.90 1.43
CA PHE A 43 -15.31 -11.82 0.63
C PHE A 43 -16.38 -11.20 -0.28
N ARG A 44 -17.50 -10.80 0.33
CA ARG A 44 -18.58 -10.14 -0.39
C ARG A 44 -18.91 -8.80 0.24
N VAL A 45 -18.35 -7.74 -0.31
CA VAL A 45 -18.70 -6.38 0.10
C VAL A 45 -20.10 -6.07 -0.41
N ASN A 46 -21.01 -5.77 0.53
CA ASN A 46 -22.40 -5.41 0.23
C ASN A 46 -23.18 -6.46 -0.61
N ASN A 47 -22.89 -7.75 -0.43
CA ASN A 47 -23.47 -8.86 -1.20
C ASN A 47 -23.24 -8.78 -2.72
N ARG A 48 -22.25 -8.03 -3.16
CA ARG A 48 -21.84 -7.95 -4.57
C ARG A 48 -20.97 -9.13 -4.96
N ASP A 49 -20.72 -9.27 -6.26
CA ASP A 49 -19.81 -10.27 -6.81
C ASP A 49 -18.36 -10.06 -6.38
N PHE A 50 -17.50 -11.03 -6.67
CA PHE A 50 -16.08 -10.98 -6.33
C PHE A 50 -15.33 -9.86 -7.05
N GLN A 51 -15.71 -9.54 -8.28
CA GLN A 51 -15.03 -8.49 -9.04
C GLN A 51 -15.26 -7.13 -8.39
N HIS A 52 -16.50 -6.81 -8.03
CA HIS A 52 -16.82 -5.59 -7.31
C HIS A 52 -16.14 -5.57 -5.93
N SER A 53 -16.23 -6.67 -5.18
CA SER A 53 -15.62 -6.77 -3.84
C SER A 53 -14.10 -6.59 -3.88
N SER A 54 -13.43 -7.19 -4.86
CA SER A 54 -11.99 -7.02 -5.08
C SER A 54 -11.62 -5.59 -5.42
N ALA A 55 -12.40 -4.92 -6.28
CA ALA A 55 -12.14 -3.53 -6.65
C ALA A 55 -12.27 -2.58 -5.44
N VAL A 56 -13.35 -2.73 -4.65
CA VAL A 56 -13.58 -1.93 -3.44
C VAL A 56 -12.48 -2.19 -2.41
N PHE A 57 -12.18 -3.46 -2.12
CA PHE A 57 -11.14 -3.83 -1.17
C PHE A 57 -9.77 -3.28 -1.59
N THR A 58 -9.39 -3.44 -2.86
CA THR A 58 -8.12 -2.93 -3.39
C THR A 58 -8.04 -1.42 -3.24
N ARG A 59 -9.08 -0.69 -3.62
CA ARG A 59 -9.14 0.77 -3.49
C ARG A 59 -8.92 1.21 -2.05
N ASP A 60 -9.73 0.67 -1.11
CA ASP A 60 -9.75 1.14 0.28
C ASP A 60 -8.46 0.76 1.01
N VAL A 61 -7.98 -0.49 0.86
CA VAL A 61 -6.72 -0.92 1.47
C VAL A 61 -5.52 -0.19 0.86
N THR A 62 -5.48 0.01 -0.46
CA THR A 62 -4.39 0.77 -1.09
C THR A 62 -4.37 2.21 -0.59
N SER A 63 -5.53 2.88 -0.55
CA SER A 63 -5.64 4.25 -0.03
C SER A 63 -5.18 4.36 1.41
N ALA A 64 -5.46 3.35 2.23
CA ALA A 64 -5.03 3.31 3.63
C ALA A 64 -3.52 3.06 3.77
N LEU A 65 -2.93 2.20 2.95
CA LEU A 65 -1.52 1.81 3.06
C LEU A 65 -0.55 2.80 2.43
N LEU A 66 -0.92 3.47 1.33
CA LEU A 66 -0.04 4.39 0.60
C LEU A 66 0.61 5.47 1.49
N PRO A 67 -0.11 6.17 2.38
CA PRO A 67 0.51 7.16 3.26
C PRO A 67 1.49 6.56 4.26
N VAL A 68 1.23 5.32 4.71
CA VAL A 68 2.10 4.62 5.67
C VAL A 68 3.39 4.17 4.99
N ILE A 69 3.29 3.56 3.80
CA ILE A 69 4.47 3.09 3.07
C ILE A 69 5.32 4.28 2.58
N ALA A 70 4.70 5.33 2.07
CA ALA A 70 5.42 6.53 1.63
C ALA A 70 6.25 7.18 2.75
N ARG A 71 5.74 7.14 3.99
CA ARG A 71 6.44 7.68 5.16
C ARG A 71 7.54 6.76 5.68
N ARG A 72 7.25 5.45 5.79
CA ARG A 72 8.18 4.48 6.42
C ARG A 72 9.20 3.91 5.46
N PHE A 73 8.82 3.78 4.21
CA PHE A 73 9.57 3.11 3.14
C PHE A 73 9.46 3.94 1.86
N PRO A 74 10.02 5.16 1.83
CA PRO A 74 9.92 6.03 0.66
C PRO A 74 10.51 5.34 -0.58
N GLY A 75 9.79 5.39 -1.70
CA GLY A 75 10.19 4.78 -2.95
C GLY A 75 10.08 3.25 -3.03
N HIS A 76 9.64 2.58 -1.97
CA HIS A 76 9.51 1.12 -1.94
C HIS A 76 8.20 0.66 -2.58
N SER A 77 8.17 -0.59 -3.03
CA SER A 77 6.98 -1.26 -3.53
C SER A 77 6.57 -2.40 -2.59
N LEU A 78 5.30 -2.40 -2.16
CA LEU A 78 4.69 -3.45 -1.36
C LEU A 78 3.74 -4.26 -2.24
N SER A 79 3.98 -5.56 -2.36
CA SER A 79 3.06 -6.50 -3.00
C SER A 79 2.37 -7.35 -1.93
N LEU A 80 1.05 -7.43 -1.99
CA LEU A 80 0.21 -8.21 -1.10
C LEU A 80 -0.55 -9.24 -1.93
N ARG A 81 -0.46 -10.51 -1.56
CA ARG A 81 -1.17 -11.59 -2.22
C ARG A 81 -2.06 -12.29 -1.20
N TYR A 82 -3.34 -11.95 -1.20
CA TYR A 82 -4.32 -12.51 -0.27
C TYR A 82 -4.64 -13.96 -0.61
N THR A 83 -4.62 -14.81 0.41
CA THR A 83 -4.95 -16.24 0.34
C THR A 83 -6.27 -16.57 1.03
N ASN A 84 -6.71 -15.71 1.95
CA ASN A 84 -8.06 -15.75 2.51
C ASN A 84 -8.46 -14.37 3.05
N ILE A 85 -9.72 -14.04 2.91
CA ILE A 85 -10.36 -12.86 3.51
C ILE A 85 -11.65 -13.34 4.16
N ASP A 86 -11.85 -12.95 5.41
CA ASP A 86 -13.07 -13.11 6.16
C ASP A 86 -13.45 -11.74 6.70
N LEU A 87 -14.42 -11.12 6.04
CA LEU A 87 -14.91 -9.79 6.43
C LEU A 87 -15.81 -9.86 7.66
N ALA A 88 -16.16 -11.07 8.12
CA ALA A 88 -17.07 -11.30 9.25
C ALA A 88 -18.42 -10.58 9.11
N SER A 89 -18.84 -10.32 7.88
CA SER A 89 -20.10 -9.67 7.61
C SER A 89 -21.26 -10.67 7.77
N ARG A 90 -22.29 -10.31 8.53
CA ARG A 90 -23.55 -11.02 8.43
C ARG A 90 -24.37 -10.42 7.28
N ARG A 91 -25.06 -11.28 6.55
CA ARG A 91 -26.14 -10.84 5.65
C ARG A 91 -27.12 -10.02 6.48
N THR A 92 -27.22 -8.74 6.22
CA THR A 92 -28.16 -7.89 6.92
C THR A 92 -29.40 -7.71 6.07
N THR A 93 -30.52 -7.77 6.71
CA THR A 93 -31.81 -7.29 6.20
C THR A 93 -31.91 -5.76 6.22
N GLY A 94 -30.80 -5.08 6.52
CA GLY A 94 -30.71 -3.62 6.58
C GLY A 94 -30.66 -2.94 5.19
N PRO A 95 -30.62 -1.61 5.17
CA PRO A 95 -30.60 -0.85 3.92
C PRO A 95 -29.50 -1.32 2.98
N PRO A 96 -29.75 -1.39 1.66
CA PRO A 96 -28.74 -1.79 0.68
C PRO A 96 -27.46 -0.95 0.81
N GLY A 97 -26.31 -1.61 0.82
CA GLY A 97 -25.01 -0.95 0.82
C GLY A 97 -24.41 -0.66 2.20
N LEU A 98 -25.04 -1.08 3.30
CA LEU A 98 -24.44 -1.04 4.64
C LEU A 98 -23.97 -2.44 5.05
N ARG A 99 -22.71 -2.54 5.45
CA ARG A 99 -22.18 -3.74 6.09
C ARG A 99 -22.30 -3.59 7.61
N VAL A 100 -22.94 -4.55 8.25
CA VAL A 100 -22.99 -4.63 9.71
C VAL A 100 -22.10 -5.76 10.18
N VAL A 101 -21.15 -5.43 11.04
CA VAL A 101 -20.25 -6.41 11.67
C VAL A 101 -20.73 -6.62 13.11
N PRO A 102 -21.19 -7.84 13.47
CA PRO A 102 -21.63 -8.13 14.82
C PRO A 102 -20.49 -8.02 15.84
N THR A 103 -20.82 -7.69 17.08
CA THR A 103 -19.87 -7.55 18.22
C THR A 103 -19.01 -8.77 18.47
N SER A 104 -19.51 -9.97 18.15
CA SER A 104 -18.81 -11.24 18.33
C SER A 104 -18.04 -11.69 17.08
N ALA A 105 -18.16 -10.95 15.99
CA ALA A 105 -17.54 -11.32 14.74
C ALA A 105 -16.04 -10.94 14.72
N ARG A 106 -15.26 -11.77 14.07
CA ARG A 106 -13.82 -11.54 13.89
C ARG A 106 -13.51 -11.45 12.42
N ALA A 107 -13.07 -10.30 11.97
CA ALA A 107 -12.49 -10.16 10.64
C ALA A 107 -11.10 -10.81 10.62
N SER A 108 -10.75 -11.51 9.55
CA SER A 108 -9.41 -12.06 9.39
C SER A 108 -8.89 -11.91 7.97
N LEU A 109 -7.59 -11.62 7.86
CA LEU A 109 -6.88 -11.47 6.61
C LEU A 109 -5.66 -12.39 6.61
N SER A 110 -5.57 -13.29 5.63
CA SER A 110 -4.39 -14.12 5.39
C SER A 110 -3.77 -13.72 4.07
N PHE A 111 -2.47 -13.42 4.07
CA PHE A 111 -1.78 -12.96 2.88
C PHE A 111 -0.27 -13.22 2.94
N ASN A 112 0.34 -13.31 1.77
CA ASN A 112 1.78 -13.23 1.59
C ASN A 112 2.14 -11.81 1.21
N TYR A 113 3.32 -11.33 1.64
CA TYR A 113 3.81 -10.01 1.28
C TYR A 113 5.25 -10.06 0.79
N VAL A 114 5.57 -9.11 -0.09
CA VAL A 114 6.93 -8.81 -0.55
C VAL A 114 7.10 -7.30 -0.51
N LEU A 115 8.13 -6.83 0.17
CA LEU A 115 8.56 -5.44 0.19
C LEU A 115 9.88 -5.32 -0.55
N ASN A 116 9.89 -4.54 -1.65
CA ASN A 116 11.07 -4.26 -2.43
C ASN A 116 11.54 -2.83 -2.21
N ASN A 117 12.84 -2.62 -2.22
CA ASN A 117 13.43 -1.29 -2.19
C ASN A 117 13.29 -0.58 -3.56
N PRO A 118 13.68 0.71 -3.68
CA PRO A 118 13.59 1.46 -4.94
C PRO A 118 14.37 0.84 -6.12
N THR A 119 15.36 -0.01 -5.85
CA THR A 119 16.12 -0.74 -6.88
C THR A 119 15.48 -2.07 -7.28
N GLY A 120 14.31 -2.42 -6.73
CA GLY A 120 13.60 -3.68 -7.01
C GLY A 120 14.08 -4.87 -6.18
N ARG A 121 15.09 -4.71 -5.32
CA ARG A 121 15.57 -5.79 -4.45
C ARG A 121 14.59 -6.04 -3.31
N THR A 122 14.24 -7.30 -3.07
CA THR A 122 13.42 -7.72 -1.92
C THR A 122 14.18 -7.49 -0.61
N ILE A 123 13.59 -6.73 0.31
CA ILE A 123 14.12 -6.43 1.63
C ILE A 123 13.32 -7.07 2.77
N ALA A 124 12.06 -7.44 2.52
CA ALA A 124 11.26 -8.24 3.43
C ALA A 124 10.23 -9.05 2.67
N ARG A 125 9.94 -10.26 3.15
CA ARG A 125 8.87 -11.13 2.63
C ARG A 125 8.38 -12.04 3.73
N GLY A 126 7.14 -12.50 3.63
CA GLY A 126 6.59 -13.45 4.58
C GLY A 126 5.12 -13.69 4.36
N SER A 127 4.54 -14.49 5.26
CA SER A 127 3.10 -14.76 5.34
C SER A 127 2.56 -14.22 6.64
N GLN A 128 1.34 -13.67 6.61
CA GLN A 128 0.69 -13.11 7.79
C GLN A 128 -0.77 -13.59 7.86
N ARG A 129 -1.23 -13.76 9.08
CA ARG A 129 -2.65 -13.86 9.40
C ARG A 129 -2.97 -12.83 10.46
N LEU A 130 -3.79 -11.87 10.11
CA LEU A 130 -4.26 -10.82 11.00
C LEU A 130 -5.68 -11.12 11.39
N VAL A 131 -6.02 -10.89 12.66
CA VAL A 131 -7.37 -11.08 13.20
C VAL A 131 -7.74 -9.87 14.02
N GLU A 132 -8.93 -9.33 13.79
CA GLU A 132 -9.49 -8.22 14.56
C GLU A 132 -10.85 -8.62 15.10
N SER A 133 -11.05 -8.43 16.39
CA SER A 133 -12.40 -8.49 16.98
C SER A 133 -13.09 -7.16 16.74
N ALA A 134 -14.28 -7.17 16.18
CA ALA A 134 -15.03 -5.95 15.96
C ALA A 134 -15.34 -5.27 17.30
N PRO A 135 -15.01 -4.00 17.49
CA PRO A 135 -15.37 -3.25 18.68
C PRO A 135 -16.85 -2.88 18.61
N GLY A 136 -17.70 -3.69 19.18
CA GLY A 136 -19.13 -3.41 19.17
C GLY A 136 -19.80 -3.63 17.80
N SER A 137 -21.12 -3.47 17.72
CA SER A 137 -21.84 -3.45 16.45
C SER A 137 -21.43 -2.21 15.65
N THR A 138 -20.56 -2.37 14.68
CA THR A 138 -20.11 -1.29 13.80
C THR A 138 -20.86 -1.36 12.48
N THR A 139 -21.68 -0.34 12.23
CA THR A 139 -22.19 -0.07 10.88
C THR A 139 -21.06 0.56 10.08
N GLN A 140 -20.63 -0.08 9.00
CA GLN A 140 -19.61 0.50 8.14
C GLN A 140 -20.22 1.52 7.20
N ASP A 141 -19.52 2.64 7.02
CA ASP A 141 -19.90 3.66 6.08
C ASP A 141 -19.87 3.11 4.66
N ARG A 142 -20.83 3.54 3.82
CA ARG A 142 -20.87 3.20 2.38
C ARG A 142 -19.63 3.63 1.64
N SER A 143 -18.99 4.71 2.06
CA SER A 143 -17.76 5.23 1.45
C SER A 143 -16.52 4.38 1.78
N HIS A 144 -16.51 3.69 2.94
CA HIS A 144 -15.38 2.88 3.42
C HIS A 144 -15.85 1.52 3.97
N PRO A 145 -16.40 0.65 3.13
CA PRO A 145 -17.02 -0.60 3.58
C PRO A 145 -16.02 -1.64 4.11
N VAL A 146 -14.71 -1.44 3.93
CA VAL A 146 -13.63 -2.30 4.45
C VAL A 146 -12.70 -1.54 5.40
N ARG A 147 -13.26 -0.62 6.18
CA ARG A 147 -12.50 0.23 7.11
C ARG A 147 -11.74 -0.58 8.17
N ILE A 148 -12.39 -1.59 8.78
CA ILE A 148 -11.77 -2.43 9.82
C ILE A 148 -10.53 -3.12 9.27
N GLU A 149 -10.64 -3.70 8.09
CA GLU A 149 -9.55 -4.40 7.42
C GLU A 149 -8.43 -3.44 7.02
N SER A 150 -8.78 -2.25 6.55
CA SER A 150 -7.83 -1.20 6.21
C SER A 150 -7.04 -0.72 7.44
N ASP A 151 -7.71 -0.50 8.57
CA ASP A 151 -7.08 -0.11 9.83
C ASP A 151 -6.16 -1.23 10.35
N LEU A 152 -6.59 -2.49 10.23
CA LEU A 152 -5.79 -3.65 10.60
C LEU A 152 -4.50 -3.75 9.76
N MET A 153 -4.61 -3.57 8.46
CA MET A 153 -3.47 -3.55 7.55
C MET A 153 -2.52 -2.38 7.81
N GLN A 154 -3.05 -1.19 8.14
CA GLN A 154 -2.20 -0.05 8.53
C GLN A 154 -1.40 -0.35 9.81
N ARG A 155 -2.05 -0.91 10.85
CA ARG A 155 -1.36 -1.29 12.09
C ARG A 155 -0.25 -2.30 11.81
N TRP A 156 -0.54 -3.35 11.05
CA TRP A 156 0.47 -4.32 10.65
C TRP A 156 1.65 -3.65 9.93
N LEU A 157 1.39 -2.82 8.92
CA LEU A 157 2.47 -2.17 8.16
C LEU A 157 3.32 -1.23 9.05
N ARG A 158 2.71 -0.60 10.06
CA ARG A 158 3.44 0.24 11.03
C ARG A 158 4.38 -0.59 11.93
N THR A 159 4.07 -1.85 12.19
CA THR A 159 4.90 -2.74 13.02
C THR A 159 5.87 -3.59 12.21
N LEU A 160 5.75 -3.61 10.88
CA LEU A 160 6.61 -4.40 10.01
C LEU A 160 8.09 -4.02 10.24
N ARG A 161 8.90 -5.02 10.63
CA ARG A 161 10.34 -4.86 10.80
C ARG A 161 11.05 -5.37 9.55
N VAL A 162 11.97 -4.57 9.04
CA VAL A 162 12.86 -4.96 7.95
C VAL A 162 14.22 -5.23 8.57
N PRO A 163 14.82 -6.40 8.37
CA PRO A 163 16.19 -6.68 8.79
C PRO A 163 17.13 -5.62 8.17
N ARG A 164 18.07 -5.14 8.96
CA ARG A 164 19.12 -4.24 8.50
C ARG A 164 20.20 -5.01 7.76
#